data_642b0d781e3f7bd0106c3f3e672a8f60
#
_entry.id   642b0d781e3f7bd0106c3f3e672a8f60
#
_cell.length_a   1.000
_cell.length_b   1.000
_cell.length_c   1.000
_cell.angle_alpha   90.00
_cell.angle_beta   90.00
_cell.angle_gamma   90.00
#
_symmetry.space_group_name_H-M   'P 1'
#
loop_
_entity.id
_entity.type
_entity.pdbx_description
1 polymer ?
#
loop_
_entity_poly.entity_id
_entity_poly.type
_entity_poly.pdbx_seq_one_letter_code
_entity_poly.pdbx_strand_id
1 'polypeptide(L)'
;MFNLSINDLDKKIWDEELNEFVPQKIYDVHTHVYQWASNLDKDKNNGPYKYQYENHQNVSYELLDQVDKQLMPGRSVRRLSFPFPYNYPCDFNNSNNYVSMQTHNYKESDNL
;
A
#
# COMPACT_ATOMS: atom_id res chain seq x y z
N MET A 1 13.83 7.05 2.09
CA MET A 1 12.73 6.76 3.04
C MET A 1 11.48 7.54 2.61
N PHE A 2 10.38 6.86 2.45
CA PHE A 2 9.10 7.51 2.20
C PHE A 2 8.69 8.36 3.41
N ASN A 3 8.32 9.61 3.18
CA ASN A 3 7.86 10.52 4.23
C ASN A 3 6.46 11.03 3.90
N LEU A 4 5.47 10.54 4.66
CA LEU A 4 4.10 11.03 4.56
C LEU A 4 4.02 12.39 5.27
N SER A 5 3.48 13.39 4.58
CA SER A 5 3.32 14.73 5.17
C SER A 5 2.13 14.73 6.14
N ILE A 6 2.40 14.43 7.40
CA ILE A 6 1.42 14.47 8.48
C ILE A 6 1.50 15.84 9.16
N ASN A 7 0.37 16.55 9.18
CA ASN A 7 0.27 17.88 9.78
C ASN A 7 -0.23 17.84 11.24
N ASP A 8 -0.28 18.99 11.88
CA ASP A 8 -0.73 19.09 13.28
C ASP A 8 -2.20 18.70 13.46
N LEU A 9 -3.04 18.95 12.47
CA LEU A 9 -4.45 18.54 12.49
C LEU A 9 -4.57 17.01 12.45
N ASP A 10 -3.80 16.34 11.61
CA ASP A 10 -3.78 14.87 11.53
C ASP A 10 -3.39 14.26 12.88
N LYS A 11 -2.34 14.80 13.50
CA LYS A 11 -1.89 14.36 14.84
C LYS A 11 -2.96 14.59 15.90
N LYS A 12 -3.61 15.74 15.88
CA LYS A 12 -4.68 16.08 16.82
C LYS A 12 -5.86 15.11 16.69
N ILE A 13 -6.30 14.82 15.47
CA ILE A 13 -7.38 13.87 15.21
C ILE A 13 -7.00 12.49 15.72
N TRP A 14 -5.79 12.04 15.45
CA TRP A 14 -5.31 10.76 15.96
C TRP A 14 -5.31 10.73 17.49
N ASP A 15 -4.70 11.70 18.14
CA ASP A 15 -4.54 11.71 19.59
C ASP A 15 -5.87 11.87 20.34
N GLU A 16 -6.76 12.71 19.86
CA GLU A 16 -7.99 13.06 20.56
C GLU A 16 -9.19 12.18 20.19
N GLU A 17 -9.24 11.65 18.97
CA GLU A 17 -10.42 10.97 18.47
C GLU A 17 -10.18 9.49 18.11
N LEU A 18 -9.04 9.13 17.54
CA LEU A 18 -8.82 7.81 16.97
C LEU A 18 -8.01 6.87 17.84
N ASN A 19 -7.02 7.38 18.57
CA ASN A 19 -6.07 6.54 19.30
C ASN A 19 -6.74 5.59 20.30
N GLU A 20 -7.76 6.04 21.02
CA GLU A 20 -8.49 5.19 21.96
C GLU A 20 -9.51 4.27 21.26
N PHE A 21 -9.99 4.67 20.10
CA PHE A 21 -11.03 3.97 19.35
C PHE A 21 -10.46 2.85 18.47
N VAL A 22 -9.34 3.10 17.78
CA VAL A 22 -8.74 2.15 16.85
C VAL A 22 -8.07 1.01 17.62
N PRO A 23 -8.41 -0.26 17.34
CA PRO A 23 -7.81 -1.39 18.03
C PRO A 23 -6.31 -1.52 17.78
N GLN A 24 -5.61 -2.20 18.69
CA GLN A 24 -4.16 -2.45 18.56
C GLN A 24 -3.82 -3.32 17.35
N LYS A 25 -4.70 -4.25 17.00
CA LYS A 25 -4.56 -5.14 15.85
C LYS A 25 -5.60 -4.79 14.80
N ILE A 26 -5.15 -4.50 13.60
CA ILE A 26 -5.98 -4.11 12.46
C ILE A 26 -5.83 -5.16 11.38
N TYR A 27 -6.93 -5.47 10.71
CA TYR A 27 -6.96 -6.32 9.55
C TYR A 27 -7.46 -5.55 8.34
N ASP A 28 -6.54 -5.22 7.42
CA ASP A 28 -6.86 -4.56 6.17
C ASP A 28 -7.22 -5.62 5.12
N VAL A 29 -8.48 -5.68 4.78
CA VAL A 29 -9.02 -6.70 3.86
C VAL A 29 -8.91 -6.32 2.38
N HIS A 30 -8.37 -5.15 2.05
CA HIS A 30 -8.28 -4.68 0.67
C HIS A 30 -7.05 -3.78 0.47
N THR A 31 -5.92 -4.42 0.29
CA THR A 31 -4.63 -3.72 0.07
C THR A 31 -4.10 -4.05 -1.33
N HIS A 32 -3.67 -3.05 -2.07
CA HIS A 32 -2.97 -3.25 -3.33
C HIS A 32 -1.46 -3.13 -3.16
N VAL A 33 -0.73 -4.15 -3.59
CA VAL A 33 0.73 -4.10 -3.77
C VAL A 33 1.06 -4.39 -5.23
N TYR A 34 1.91 -3.57 -5.83
CA TYR A 34 2.11 -3.60 -7.27
C TYR A 34 3.41 -2.95 -7.71
N GLN A 35 3.79 -3.27 -8.94
CA GLN A 35 4.88 -2.63 -9.66
C GLN A 35 4.35 -2.02 -10.97
N TRP A 36 4.79 -0.80 -11.27
CA TRP A 36 4.43 -0.11 -12.51
C TRP A 36 4.79 -0.90 -13.76
N ALA A 37 5.89 -1.66 -13.70
CA ALA A 37 6.35 -2.51 -14.81
C ALA A 37 5.31 -3.54 -15.29
N SER A 38 4.32 -3.90 -14.46
CA SER A 38 3.24 -4.81 -14.84
C SER A 38 2.21 -4.16 -15.78
N ASN A 39 2.18 -2.84 -15.85
CA ASN A 39 1.34 -2.12 -16.82
C ASN A 39 2.07 -2.07 -18.16
N LEU A 40 1.55 -2.79 -19.15
CA LEU A 40 2.14 -2.91 -20.50
C LEU A 40 1.51 -1.97 -21.53
N ASP A 41 0.62 -1.10 -21.11
CA ASP A 41 0.01 -0.11 -22.01
C ASP A 41 1.09 0.82 -22.57
N LYS A 42 1.04 1.08 -23.87
CA LYS A 42 1.99 1.98 -24.55
C LYS A 42 1.86 3.42 -24.08
N ASP A 43 0.64 3.84 -23.78
CA ASP A 43 0.32 5.20 -23.31
C ASP A 43 0.22 5.29 -21.78
N LYS A 44 0.83 4.34 -21.08
CA LYS A 44 0.71 4.21 -19.63
C LYS A 44 1.03 5.49 -18.84
N ASN A 45 1.92 6.32 -19.35
CA ASN A 45 2.31 7.57 -18.68
C ASN A 45 1.24 8.67 -18.78
N ASN A 46 0.34 8.57 -19.75
CA ASN A 46 -0.71 9.56 -20.03
C ASN A 46 -2.13 8.98 -19.95
N GLY A 47 -2.25 7.69 -19.64
CA GLY A 47 -3.51 6.99 -19.56
C GLY A 47 -4.24 7.17 -18.23
N PRO A 48 -5.23 6.32 -17.95
CA PRO A 48 -6.07 6.42 -16.75
C PRO A 48 -5.29 6.26 -15.43
N TYR A 49 -4.07 5.73 -15.48
CA TYR A 49 -3.21 5.52 -14.32
C TYR A 49 -2.10 6.58 -14.19
N LYS A 50 -2.27 7.73 -14.81
CA LYS A 50 -1.30 8.83 -14.74
C LYS A 50 -0.98 9.22 -13.30
N TYR A 51 -1.98 9.24 -12.42
CA TYR A 51 -1.78 9.55 -11.01
C TYR A 51 -0.80 8.58 -10.33
N GLN A 52 -0.95 7.26 -10.58
CA GLN A 52 -0.03 6.26 -10.05
C GLN A 52 1.38 6.44 -10.61
N TYR A 53 1.49 6.74 -11.90
CA TYR A 53 2.79 7.01 -12.52
C TYR A 53 3.51 8.19 -11.87
N GLU A 54 2.80 9.26 -11.61
CA GLU A 54 3.38 10.48 -11.06
C GLU A 54 3.67 10.40 -9.55
N ASN A 55 2.91 9.60 -8.81
CA ASN A 55 2.95 9.60 -7.34
C ASN A 55 3.39 8.27 -6.72
N HIS A 56 2.91 7.14 -7.23
CA HIS A 56 3.07 5.83 -6.61
C HIS A 56 3.27 4.73 -7.65
N GLN A 57 4.43 4.70 -8.30
CA GLN A 57 4.72 3.71 -9.34
C GLN A 57 4.81 2.28 -8.78
N ASN A 58 5.36 2.14 -7.59
CA ASN A 58 5.53 0.84 -6.94
C ASN A 58 5.05 0.95 -5.49
N VAL A 59 4.29 -0.04 -5.05
CA VAL A 59 3.83 -0.15 -3.67
C VAL A 59 4.22 -1.52 -3.14
N SER A 60 5.07 -1.53 -2.11
CA SER A 60 5.53 -2.71 -1.39
C SER A 60 4.93 -2.76 0.02
N TYR A 61 5.05 -3.90 0.69
CA TYR A 61 4.70 -3.99 2.11
C TYR A 61 5.56 -3.10 3.00
N GLU A 62 6.83 -2.96 2.67
CA GLU A 62 7.71 -2.05 3.42
C GLU A 62 7.20 -0.61 3.37
N LEU A 63 6.79 -0.15 2.19
CA LEU A 63 6.20 1.18 2.04
C LEU A 63 4.91 1.31 2.85
N LEU A 64 4.01 0.33 2.75
CA LEU A 64 2.74 0.33 3.49
C LEU A 64 2.97 0.32 5.00
N ASP A 65 3.93 -0.44 5.49
CA ASP A 65 4.29 -0.47 6.90
C ASP A 65 4.81 0.89 7.38
N GLN A 66 5.62 1.57 6.59
CA GLN A 66 6.08 2.92 6.90
C GLN A 66 4.91 3.92 6.96
N VAL A 67 3.96 3.81 6.04
CA VAL A 67 2.74 4.64 6.02
C VAL A 67 1.90 4.38 7.27
N ASP A 68 1.67 3.12 7.61
CA ASP A 68 0.87 2.75 8.80
C ASP A 68 1.51 3.27 10.09
N LYS A 69 2.81 3.14 10.23
CA LYS A 69 3.53 3.65 11.41
C LYS A 69 3.39 5.17 11.58
N GLN A 70 3.26 5.89 10.48
CA GLN A 70 3.05 7.33 10.51
C GLN A 70 1.58 7.70 10.76
N LEU A 71 0.63 7.00 10.12
CA LEU A 71 -0.80 7.31 10.24
C LEU A 71 -1.43 6.76 11.52
N MET A 72 -1.01 5.58 11.95
CA MET A 72 -1.59 4.85 13.07
C MET A 72 -0.49 4.35 14.02
N PRO A 73 0.19 5.25 14.74
CA PRO A 73 1.31 4.87 15.60
C PRO A 73 0.94 3.78 16.61
N GLY A 74 1.81 2.78 16.74
CA GLY A 74 1.66 1.71 17.70
C GLY A 74 0.67 0.61 17.30
N ARG A 75 0.18 0.60 16.06
CA ARG A 75 -0.73 -0.43 15.58
C ARG A 75 -0.02 -1.52 14.77
N SER A 76 -0.52 -2.76 14.89
CA SER A 76 -0.11 -3.90 14.07
C SER A 76 -1.16 -4.13 12.99
N VAL A 77 -0.75 -4.11 11.72
CA VAL A 77 -1.66 -4.25 10.57
C VAL A 77 -1.34 -5.53 9.82
N ARG A 78 -2.34 -6.41 9.70
CA ARG A 78 -2.32 -7.55 8.78
C ARG A 78 -3.08 -7.18 7.51
N ARG A 79 -2.71 -7.81 6.39
CA ARG A 79 -3.27 -7.45 5.09
C ARG A 79 -3.70 -8.65 4.28
N LEU A 80 -4.82 -8.49 3.59
CA LEU A 80 -5.18 -9.33 2.44
C LEU A 80 -4.86 -8.51 1.18
N SER A 81 -3.89 -8.97 0.41
CA SER A 81 -3.30 -8.17 -0.67
C SER A 81 -3.65 -8.69 -2.04
N PHE A 82 -3.83 -7.74 -2.94
CA PHE A 82 -4.16 -7.97 -4.36
C PHE A 82 -3.20 -7.19 -5.24
N PRO A 83 -2.95 -7.62 -6.49
CA PRO A 83 -2.30 -6.79 -7.47
C PRO A 83 -3.19 -5.58 -7.83
N PHE A 84 -2.58 -4.52 -8.33
CA PHE A 84 -3.34 -3.40 -8.87
C PHE A 84 -4.03 -3.84 -10.17
N PRO A 85 -5.33 -3.56 -10.35
CA PRO A 85 -6.09 -4.05 -11.51
C PRO A 85 -5.86 -3.17 -12.75
N TYR A 86 -4.65 -3.22 -13.31
CA TYR A 86 -4.38 -2.54 -14.57
C TYR A 86 -5.25 -3.10 -15.70
N ASN A 87 -5.67 -2.22 -16.61
CA ASN A 87 -6.36 -2.63 -17.82
C ASN A 87 -5.41 -3.44 -18.72
N TYR A 88 -5.98 -4.27 -19.57
CA TYR A 88 -5.21 -4.93 -20.61
C TYR A 88 -4.58 -3.90 -21.59
N PRO A 89 -3.30 -4.03 -21.98
CA PRO A 89 -2.41 -5.13 -21.64
C PRO A 89 -1.72 -4.98 -20.27
N CYS A 90 -1.71 -6.06 -19.51
CA CYS A 90 -1.10 -6.14 -18.19
C CYS A 90 -0.33 -7.47 -18.07
N ASP A 91 0.84 -7.42 -17.43
CA ASP A 91 1.58 -8.63 -17.08
C ASP A 91 1.01 -9.25 -15.80
N PHE A 92 0.00 -10.09 -15.96
CA PHE A 92 -0.68 -10.74 -14.83
C PHE A 92 0.24 -11.68 -14.06
N ASN A 93 1.15 -12.37 -14.74
CA ASN A 93 2.09 -13.26 -14.06
C ASN A 93 3.04 -12.48 -13.15
N ASN A 94 3.60 -11.38 -13.65
CA ASN A 94 4.44 -10.52 -12.82
C ASN A 94 3.65 -9.90 -11.66
N SER A 95 2.44 -9.45 -11.90
CA SER A 95 1.56 -8.89 -10.87
C SER A 95 1.30 -9.89 -9.74
N ASN A 96 0.90 -11.10 -10.10
CA ASN A 96 0.60 -12.15 -9.12
C ASN A 96 1.85 -12.63 -8.38
N ASN A 97 2.97 -12.78 -9.08
CA ASN A 97 4.24 -13.17 -8.48
C ASN A 97 4.75 -12.12 -7.50
N TYR A 98 4.58 -10.84 -7.82
CA TYR A 98 4.96 -9.76 -6.93
C TYR A 98 4.17 -9.78 -5.62
N VAL A 99 2.84 -9.92 -5.69
CA VAL A 99 1.99 -10.06 -4.50
C VAL A 99 2.40 -11.27 -3.66
N SER A 100 2.60 -12.41 -4.31
CA SER A 100 3.02 -13.65 -3.64
C SER A 100 4.37 -13.47 -2.92
N MET A 101 5.34 -12.87 -3.59
CA MET A 101 6.66 -12.61 -3.04
C MET A 101 6.59 -11.65 -1.85
N GLN A 102 5.84 -10.55 -1.97
CA GLN A 102 5.65 -9.60 -0.87
C GLN A 102 5.00 -10.25 0.34
N THR A 103 3.93 -11.01 0.14
CA THR A 103 3.22 -11.71 1.20
C THR A 103 4.09 -12.75 1.90
N HIS A 104 4.93 -13.46 1.15
CA HIS A 104 5.75 -14.54 1.68
C HIS A 104 7.02 -14.04 2.40
N ASN A 105 7.65 -13.01 1.87
CA ASN A 105 8.98 -12.55 2.32
C ASN A 105 8.92 -11.48 3.39
N TYR A 106 7.83 -10.74 3.51
CA TYR A 106 7.73 -9.67 4.48
C TYR A 106 7.22 -10.20 5.82
N LYS A 107 8.13 -10.30 6.81
CA LYS A 107 7.87 -10.98 8.08
C LYS A 107 7.38 -10.09 9.21
N GLU A 108 7.52 -8.77 9.08
CA GLU A 108 7.18 -7.84 10.18
C GLU A 108 5.68 -7.57 10.29
N SER A 109 4.96 -7.66 9.19
CA SER A 109 3.51 -7.68 9.22
C SER A 109 3.05 -9.13 9.12
N ASP A 110 2.22 -9.59 10.04
CA ASP A 110 1.59 -10.92 10.00
C ASP A 110 0.66 -11.03 8.79
N ASN A 111 1.22 -11.11 7.59
CA ASN A 111 0.44 -11.13 6.36
C ASN A 111 -0.21 -12.49 6.10
N LEU A 112 -1.30 -12.44 5.40
CA LEU A 112 -1.96 -13.62 4.88
C LEU A 112 -1.50 -13.94 3.47
#